data_36f7ae267f54d0da3c15fc1ea455a0ff
#
_entry.id   36f7ae267f54d0da3c15fc1ea455a0ff
#
_cell.length_a   1.000
_cell.length_b   1.000
_cell.length_c   1.000
_cell.angle_alpha   90.00
_cell.angle_beta   90.00
_cell.angle_gamma   90.00
#
_symmetry.space_group_name_H-M   'P 1'
#
loop_
_entity.id
_entity.type
_entity.pdbx_description
1 polymer ?
#
loop_
_entity_poly.entity_id
_entity_poly.type
_entity_poly.pdbx_seq_one_letter_code
_entity_poly.pdbx_strand_id
1 'polypeptide(L)'
;VPYDPIFNTIVPPEERSNREQLERIIASYFKGLTDHQPIQADYDPRCERYHSGNRVTHNPRNVVEESGDVGCHESNLGPKTWGPATEVRIGLIDPERGIVIGYAILYYSDSRRRMQINEIFKILNGRIRMVDNIGLMEEGITTSGFRQ
;
A
#
# COMPACT_ATOMS: atom_id res chain seq x y z
N VAL A 1 -9.66 -13.77 -8.73
CA VAL A 1 -9.78 -12.36 -9.14
C VAL A 1 -8.94 -12.19 -10.37
N PRO A 2 -9.46 -11.62 -11.47
CA PRO A 2 -8.63 -11.37 -12.63
C PRO A 2 -7.51 -10.39 -12.25
N TYR A 3 -6.29 -10.73 -12.62
CA TYR A 3 -5.12 -9.89 -12.46
C TYR A 3 -5.30 -8.59 -13.27
N ASP A 4 -5.11 -7.44 -12.66
CA ASP A 4 -5.20 -6.17 -13.38
C ASP A 4 -3.97 -6.01 -14.28
N PRO A 5 -4.16 -5.89 -15.61
CA PRO A 5 -3.05 -5.80 -16.56
C PRO A 5 -2.17 -4.55 -16.37
N ILE A 6 -2.59 -3.58 -15.56
CA ILE A 6 -1.84 -2.34 -15.33
C ILE A 6 -0.44 -2.62 -14.77
N PHE A 7 -0.28 -3.68 -13.97
CA PHE A 7 1.02 -4.03 -13.42
C PHE A 7 2.03 -4.49 -14.50
N ASN A 8 1.56 -4.98 -15.65
CA ASN A 8 2.41 -5.36 -16.76
C ASN A 8 2.77 -4.22 -17.71
N THR A 9 2.10 -3.07 -17.59
CA THR A 9 2.32 -1.96 -18.50
C THR A 9 3.66 -1.28 -18.23
N ILE A 10 4.41 -1.02 -19.30
CA ILE A 10 5.62 -0.21 -19.25
C ILE A 10 5.21 1.27 -19.16
N VAL A 11 5.84 1.99 -18.25
CA VAL A 11 5.64 3.43 -18.10
C VAL A 11 6.41 4.16 -19.20
N PRO A 12 5.81 5.10 -19.93
CA PRO A 12 6.54 5.94 -20.89
C PRO A 12 7.76 6.61 -20.23
N PRO A 13 8.90 6.70 -20.90
CA PRO A 13 10.13 7.25 -20.31
C PRO A 13 9.97 8.60 -19.63
N GLU A 14 9.16 9.48 -20.19
CA GLU A 14 8.87 10.83 -19.68
C GLU A 14 8.02 10.85 -18.40
N GLU A 15 7.29 9.76 -18.12
CA GLU A 15 6.44 9.61 -16.94
C GLU A 15 7.09 8.74 -15.87
N ARG A 16 8.30 8.20 -16.12
CA ARG A 16 8.99 7.31 -15.19
C ARG A 16 9.52 8.05 -13.99
N SER A 17 9.29 7.49 -12.83
CA SER A 17 10.04 7.83 -11.63
C SER A 17 11.32 7.00 -11.56
N ASN A 18 12.42 7.61 -11.15
CA ASN A 18 13.65 6.87 -10.88
C ASN A 18 13.53 6.08 -9.56
N ARG A 19 14.51 5.22 -9.29
CA ARG A 19 14.53 4.38 -8.09
C ARG A 19 14.35 5.17 -6.80
N GLU A 20 15.08 6.25 -6.62
CA GLU A 20 15.02 7.07 -5.40
C GLU A 20 13.67 7.75 -5.22
N GLN A 21 13.03 8.18 -6.31
CA GLN A 21 11.68 8.74 -6.28
C GLN A 21 10.67 7.68 -5.86
N LEU A 22 10.76 6.47 -6.41
CA LEU A 22 9.88 5.35 -6.04
C LEU A 22 10.04 4.98 -4.56
N GLU A 23 11.27 4.90 -4.05
CA GLU A 23 11.55 4.65 -2.64
C GLU A 23 10.93 5.71 -1.74
N ARG A 24 11.07 6.99 -2.07
CA ARG A 24 10.48 8.10 -1.30
C ARG A 24 8.96 8.05 -1.27
N ILE A 25 8.32 7.74 -2.40
CA ILE A 25 6.85 7.63 -2.49
C ILE A 25 6.36 6.54 -1.53
N ILE A 26 7.00 5.37 -1.54
CA ILE A 26 6.58 4.26 -0.69
C ILE A 26 6.91 4.50 0.78
N ALA A 27 8.04 5.11 1.08
CA ALA A 27 8.35 5.53 2.45
C ALA A 27 7.30 6.50 3.01
N SER A 28 6.83 7.45 2.19
CA SER A 28 5.76 8.37 2.56
C SER A 28 4.43 7.65 2.77
N TYR A 29 4.13 6.63 1.96
CA TYR A 29 2.94 5.80 2.11
C TYR A 29 2.92 5.11 3.48
N PHE A 30 3.97 4.37 3.84
CA PHE A 30 4.04 3.67 5.12
C PHE A 30 4.11 4.64 6.32
N LYS A 31 4.73 5.80 6.14
CA LYS A 31 4.71 6.85 7.17
C LYS A 31 3.30 7.35 7.42
N GLY A 32 2.51 7.55 6.37
CA GLY A 32 1.10 7.96 6.48
C GLY A 32 0.26 6.96 7.26
N LEU A 33 0.46 5.65 7.01
CA LEU A 33 -0.20 4.58 7.79
C LEU A 33 0.19 4.64 9.27
N THR A 34 1.47 4.91 9.56
CA THR A 34 1.98 5.01 10.94
C THR A 34 1.40 6.20 11.69
N ASP A 35 1.37 7.34 11.04
CA ASP A 35 1.02 8.60 11.68
C ASP A 35 -0.50 8.86 11.69
N HIS A 36 -1.31 8.04 11.00
CA HIS A 36 -2.72 8.28 10.72
C HIS A 36 -2.97 9.69 10.15
N GLN A 37 -2.04 10.15 9.33
CA GLN A 37 -2.08 11.46 8.71
C GLN A 37 -2.25 11.32 7.20
N PRO A 38 -2.88 12.29 6.55
CA PRO A 38 -2.90 12.35 5.10
C PRO A 38 -1.47 12.22 4.58
N ILE A 39 -1.28 11.27 3.69
CA ILE A 39 0.03 11.00 3.14
C ILE A 39 0.46 12.18 2.29
N GLN A 40 1.72 12.53 2.41
CA GLN A 40 2.39 13.47 1.51
C GLN A 40 2.66 12.86 0.13
N ALA A 41 2.37 11.57 -0.05
CA ALA A 41 2.44 10.93 -1.36
C ALA A 41 1.22 11.33 -2.20
N ASP A 42 1.48 11.76 -3.42
CA ASP A 42 0.41 12.07 -4.36
C ASP A 42 -0.22 10.78 -4.88
N TYR A 43 -1.56 10.74 -4.87
CA TYR A 43 -2.33 9.71 -5.54
C TYR A 43 -2.83 10.19 -6.90
N ASP A 44 -2.79 9.29 -7.88
CA ASP A 44 -3.52 9.51 -9.14
C ASP A 44 -5.03 9.59 -8.81
N PRO A 45 -5.78 10.53 -9.39
CA PRO A 45 -7.23 10.63 -9.16
C PRO A 45 -8.00 9.35 -9.48
N ARG A 46 -7.46 8.48 -10.32
CA ARG A 46 -8.02 7.16 -10.67
C ARG A 46 -7.44 6.04 -9.83
N CYS A 47 -6.79 6.36 -8.72
CA CYS A 47 -6.17 5.35 -7.87
C CYS A 47 -7.20 4.35 -7.36
N GLU A 48 -6.88 3.08 -7.47
CA GLU A 48 -7.64 1.98 -6.89
C GLU A 48 -6.79 1.21 -5.89
N ARG A 49 -7.43 0.78 -4.82
CA ARG A 49 -6.82 -0.05 -3.80
C ARG A 49 -7.59 -1.36 -3.65
N TYR A 50 -6.82 -2.44 -3.55
CA TYR A 50 -7.34 -3.78 -3.31
C TYR A 50 -6.76 -4.33 -2.02
N HIS A 51 -7.51 -5.17 -1.35
CA HIS A 51 -7.08 -5.93 -0.18
C HIS A 51 -7.48 -7.39 -0.36
N SER A 52 -6.49 -8.26 -0.48
CA SER A 52 -6.70 -9.70 -0.71
C SER A 52 -7.70 -9.96 -1.84
N GLY A 53 -7.55 -9.25 -2.94
CA GLY A 53 -8.37 -9.37 -4.13
C GLY A 53 -9.73 -8.67 -4.09
N ASN A 54 -10.09 -8.00 -2.99
CA ASN A 54 -11.32 -7.22 -2.88
C ASN A 54 -11.00 -5.73 -3.08
N ARG A 55 -11.72 -5.07 -3.98
CA ARG A 55 -11.59 -3.63 -4.14
C ARG A 55 -12.13 -2.92 -2.91
N VAL A 56 -11.30 -2.08 -2.28
CA VAL A 56 -11.64 -1.34 -1.06
C VAL A 56 -11.94 0.13 -1.31
N THR A 57 -11.47 0.68 -2.42
CA THR A 57 -11.79 2.05 -2.86
C THR A 57 -12.97 2.08 -3.80
N HIS A 58 -13.72 3.20 -3.83
CA HIS A 58 -14.87 3.39 -4.71
C HIS A 58 -15.82 2.18 -4.71
N ASN A 59 -16.04 1.61 -3.53
CA ASN A 59 -16.84 0.41 -3.35
C ASN A 59 -17.76 0.55 -2.13
N PRO A 60 -19.02 0.99 -2.33
CA PRO A 60 -19.98 1.16 -1.24
C PRO A 60 -20.35 -0.15 -0.52
N ARG A 61 -19.96 -1.30 -1.10
CA ARG A 61 -20.15 -2.63 -0.50
C ARG A 61 -18.89 -3.16 0.19
N ASN A 62 -17.91 -2.30 0.39
CA ASN A 62 -16.67 -2.69 1.06
C ASN A 62 -16.97 -3.11 2.50
N VAL A 63 -16.71 -4.39 2.80
CA VAL A 63 -16.86 -4.97 4.13
C VAL A 63 -15.51 -5.27 4.78
N VAL A 64 -14.42 -5.03 4.07
CA VAL A 64 -13.05 -5.33 4.52
C VAL A 64 -12.49 -4.19 5.36
N GLU A 65 -12.82 -2.98 4.99
CA GLU A 65 -12.40 -1.77 5.70
C GLU A 65 -13.61 -0.87 5.94
N GLU A 66 -13.67 -0.23 7.10
CA GLU A 66 -14.77 0.66 7.48
C GLU A 66 -14.80 1.98 6.68
N SER A 67 -13.92 2.10 5.70
CA SER A 67 -13.70 3.32 4.92
C SER A 67 -14.83 3.67 3.94
N GLY A 68 -15.73 2.75 3.65
CA GLY A 68 -16.87 3.02 2.75
C GLY A 68 -16.49 3.31 1.30
N ASP A 69 -17.24 4.21 0.66
CA ASP A 69 -17.00 4.62 -0.74
C ASP A 69 -16.03 5.80 -0.81
N VAL A 70 -14.77 5.53 -0.57
CA VAL A 70 -13.69 6.54 -0.54
C VAL A 70 -12.60 6.25 -1.56
N GLY A 71 -11.78 7.26 -1.85
CA GLY A 71 -10.60 7.14 -2.70
C GLY A 71 -9.39 6.56 -1.97
N CYS A 72 -8.26 6.43 -2.69
CA CYS A 72 -7.03 5.88 -2.11
C CYS A 72 -6.48 6.71 -0.95
N HIS A 73 -6.58 8.03 -1.03
CA HIS A 73 -6.07 8.90 0.00
C HIS A 73 -6.78 8.67 1.34
N GLU A 74 -8.09 8.68 1.34
CA GLU A 74 -8.91 8.48 2.52
C GLU A 74 -8.83 7.03 3.01
N SER A 75 -8.88 6.07 2.09
CA SER A 75 -8.75 4.65 2.41
C SER A 75 -7.44 4.32 3.11
N ASN A 76 -6.36 5.01 2.75
CA ASN A 76 -5.05 4.76 3.36
C ASN A 76 -4.90 5.38 4.76
N LEU A 77 -5.80 6.23 5.19
CA LEU A 77 -5.80 6.69 6.59
C LEU A 77 -6.12 5.56 7.55
N GLY A 78 -6.77 4.51 7.05
CA GLY A 78 -7.10 3.30 7.78
C GLY A 78 -7.98 3.53 9.00
N PRO A 79 -8.46 2.47 9.63
CA PRO A 79 -9.10 2.55 10.92
C PRO A 79 -8.10 3.06 11.96
N LYS A 80 -8.52 3.97 12.84
CA LYS A 80 -7.69 4.49 13.95
C LYS A 80 -7.24 3.39 14.94
N THR A 81 -7.78 2.19 14.77
CA THR A 81 -7.38 0.99 15.54
C THR A 81 -6.07 0.37 15.09
N TRP A 82 -5.56 0.77 13.92
CA TRP A 82 -4.24 0.34 13.48
C TRP A 82 -3.17 1.20 14.16
N GLY A 83 -2.18 0.53 14.73
CA GLY A 83 -0.99 1.18 15.23
C GLY A 83 0.05 1.37 14.14
N PRO A 84 1.28 1.70 14.51
CA PRO A 84 2.33 2.01 13.54
C PRO A 84 2.64 0.84 12.62
N ALA A 85 2.97 1.16 11.36
CA ALA A 85 3.66 0.25 10.48
C ALA A 85 5.12 0.16 10.91
N THR A 86 5.57 -1.05 11.22
CA THR A 86 6.95 -1.34 11.62
C THR A 86 7.58 -2.33 10.66
N GLU A 87 8.90 -2.56 10.78
CA GLU A 87 9.63 -3.48 9.91
C GLU A 87 9.40 -3.19 8.41
N VAL A 88 9.24 -1.91 8.08
CA VAL A 88 9.02 -1.48 6.69
C VAL A 88 10.22 -1.83 5.84
N ARG A 89 9.99 -2.56 4.76
CA ARG A 89 11.02 -2.97 3.80
C ARG A 89 10.52 -2.82 2.38
N ILE A 90 11.40 -2.43 1.51
CA ILE A 90 11.19 -2.40 0.07
C ILE A 90 11.93 -3.58 -0.53
N GLY A 91 11.19 -4.54 -1.07
CA GLY A 91 11.76 -5.79 -1.58
C GLY A 91 12.11 -5.74 -3.07
N LEU A 92 11.35 -5.01 -3.87
CA LEU A 92 11.54 -4.89 -5.30
C LEU A 92 11.20 -3.49 -5.78
N ILE A 93 12.00 -2.99 -6.71
CA ILE A 93 11.72 -1.75 -7.45
C ILE A 93 12.01 -1.98 -8.92
N ASP A 94 11.01 -1.78 -9.76
CA ASP A 94 11.09 -1.80 -11.23
C ASP A 94 10.69 -0.41 -11.77
N PRO A 95 11.64 0.48 -12.04
CA PRO A 95 11.35 1.80 -12.59
C PRO A 95 10.73 1.77 -14.00
N GLU A 96 11.03 0.74 -14.78
CA GLU A 96 10.49 0.63 -16.14
C GLU A 96 8.97 0.41 -16.12
N ARG A 97 8.49 -0.37 -15.16
CA ARG A 97 7.06 -0.60 -14.96
C ARG A 97 6.44 0.28 -13.88
N GLY A 98 7.24 1.08 -13.19
CA GLY A 98 6.76 1.87 -12.06
C GLY A 98 6.21 1.00 -10.94
N ILE A 99 6.83 -0.16 -10.70
CA ILE A 99 6.40 -1.11 -9.68
C ILE A 99 7.31 -1.04 -8.48
N VAL A 100 6.69 -1.05 -7.30
CA VAL A 100 7.38 -1.28 -6.03
C VAL A 100 6.62 -2.34 -5.24
N ILE A 101 7.36 -3.23 -4.57
CA ILE A 101 6.80 -4.15 -3.57
C ILE A 101 7.33 -3.75 -2.21
N GLY A 102 6.41 -3.42 -1.31
CA GLY A 102 6.69 -3.08 0.07
C GLY A 102 6.13 -4.09 1.06
N TYR A 103 6.79 -4.22 2.19
CA TYR A 103 6.42 -5.09 3.30
C TYR A 103 6.40 -4.29 4.59
N ALA A 104 5.43 -4.58 5.46
CA ALA A 104 5.38 -4.02 6.80
C ALA A 104 4.63 -4.93 7.76
N ILE A 105 4.77 -4.65 9.04
CA ILE A 105 3.93 -5.22 10.10
C ILE A 105 3.08 -4.09 10.66
N LEU A 106 1.76 -4.24 10.60
CA LEU A 106 0.81 -3.36 11.25
C LEU A 106 0.43 -3.91 12.62
N TYR A 107 0.41 -3.05 13.60
CA TYR A 107 -0.03 -3.36 14.95
C TYR A 107 -1.47 -2.91 15.15
N TYR A 108 -2.27 -3.72 15.85
CA TYR A 108 -3.58 -3.31 16.32
C TYR A 108 -3.47 -2.76 17.74
N SER A 109 -3.96 -1.56 17.97
CA SER A 109 -3.80 -0.84 19.24
C SER A 109 -4.49 -1.54 20.43
N ASP A 110 -5.51 -2.34 20.17
CA ASP A 110 -6.38 -2.97 21.17
C ASP A 110 -6.07 -4.44 21.41
N SER A 111 -5.11 -5.03 20.72
CA SER A 111 -4.90 -6.46 20.76
C SER A 111 -3.44 -6.88 20.55
N ARG A 112 -3.16 -8.16 20.78
CA ARG A 112 -1.88 -8.79 20.43
C ARG A 112 -1.81 -9.16 18.94
N ARG A 113 -2.84 -8.81 18.18
CA ARG A 113 -2.89 -9.12 16.75
C ARG A 113 -1.91 -8.26 15.98
N ARG A 114 -1.33 -8.86 14.97
CA ARG A 114 -0.44 -8.22 14.01
C ARG A 114 -0.89 -8.63 12.62
N MET A 115 -0.74 -7.74 11.68
CA MET A 115 -0.96 -8.05 10.28
C MET A 115 0.33 -7.81 9.52
N GLN A 116 0.88 -8.87 8.95
CA GLN A 116 1.91 -8.74 7.95
C GLN A 116 1.25 -8.34 6.65
N ILE A 117 1.67 -7.22 6.08
CA ILE A 117 1.19 -6.73 4.79
C ILE A 117 2.30 -6.84 3.75
N ASN A 118 1.89 -7.25 2.56
CA ASN A 118 2.70 -7.28 1.36
C ASN A 118 1.94 -6.48 0.32
N GLU A 119 2.47 -5.36 -0.10
CA GLU A 119 1.79 -4.45 -0.98
C GLU A 119 2.56 -4.26 -2.27
N ILE A 120 1.89 -4.44 -3.40
CA ILE A 120 2.40 -4.08 -4.71
C ILE A 120 1.79 -2.75 -5.12
N PHE A 121 2.65 -1.84 -5.54
CA PHE A 121 2.28 -0.50 -5.99
C PHE A 121 2.54 -0.34 -7.47
N LYS A 122 1.61 0.31 -8.16
CA LYS A 122 1.82 0.88 -9.48
C LYS A 122 1.92 2.38 -9.37
N ILE A 123 3.01 2.94 -9.86
CA ILE A 123 3.30 4.37 -9.82
C ILE A 123 3.43 4.89 -11.25
N LEU A 124 2.65 5.90 -11.55
CA LEU A 124 2.65 6.61 -12.85
C LEU A 124 2.86 8.09 -12.59
N ASN A 125 3.80 8.69 -13.30
CA ASN A 125 4.08 10.13 -13.23
C ASN A 125 4.23 10.64 -11.77
N GLY A 126 4.97 9.89 -10.95
CA GLY A 126 5.21 10.21 -9.55
C GLY A 126 4.03 10.01 -8.60
N ARG A 127 2.92 9.42 -9.07
CA ARG A 127 1.68 9.22 -8.30
C ARG A 127 1.33 7.75 -8.17
N ILE A 128 0.79 7.40 -7.01
CA ILE A 128 0.29 6.04 -6.77
C ILE A 128 -1.01 5.86 -7.55
N ARG A 129 -0.99 4.95 -8.53
CA ARG A 129 -2.13 4.64 -9.40
C ARG A 129 -2.91 3.42 -8.94
N MET A 130 -2.22 2.48 -8.30
CA MET A 130 -2.84 1.28 -7.77
C MET A 130 -2.04 0.73 -6.59
N VAL A 131 -2.75 0.19 -5.63
CA VAL A 131 -2.19 -0.58 -4.52
C VAL A 131 -2.96 -1.90 -4.42
N ASP A 132 -2.25 -3.02 -4.42
CA ASP A 132 -2.85 -4.32 -4.09
C ASP A 132 -2.14 -4.89 -2.86
N ASN A 133 -2.90 -5.13 -1.83
CA ASN A 133 -2.43 -5.59 -0.53
C ASN A 133 -2.82 -7.05 -0.32
N ILE A 134 -1.85 -7.84 0.13
CA ILE A 134 -2.11 -9.17 0.68
C ILE A 134 -1.71 -9.14 2.15
N GLY A 135 -2.70 -9.22 3.02
CA GLY A 135 -2.51 -9.22 4.47
C GLY A 135 -2.65 -10.62 5.08
N LEU A 136 -1.73 -10.98 5.96
CA LEU A 136 -1.83 -12.15 6.82
C LEU A 136 -1.94 -11.68 8.26
N MET A 137 -3.04 -12.04 8.92
CA MET A 137 -3.27 -11.68 10.31
C MET A 137 -2.90 -12.87 11.22
N GLU A 138 -2.01 -12.63 12.17
CA GLU A 138 -1.60 -13.63 13.15
C GLU A 138 -1.40 -12.98 14.53
N GLU A 139 -1.47 -13.81 15.56
CA GLU A 139 -1.05 -13.42 16.92
C GLU A 139 0.46 -13.60 17.07
N GLY A 140 1.12 -12.60 17.64
CA GLY A 140 2.52 -12.69 18.03
C GLY A 140 3.56 -12.51 16.95
N ILE A 141 3.20 -12.18 15.70
CA ILE A 141 4.19 -11.79 14.68
C ILE A 141 4.93 -10.54 15.16
N THR A 142 6.24 -10.62 15.27
CA THR A 142 7.09 -9.50 15.67
C THR A 142 8.09 -9.10 14.60
N THR A 143 8.26 -9.92 13.56
CA THR A 143 9.20 -9.67 12.48
C THR A 143 8.57 -10.05 11.13
N SER A 144 8.98 -9.40 10.05
CA SER A 144 8.52 -9.69 8.69
C SER A 144 8.99 -11.02 8.11
N GLY A 145 9.69 -11.85 8.88
CA GLY A 145 10.28 -13.10 8.40
C GLY A 145 11.56 -12.93 7.56
N PHE A 146 11.87 -11.74 7.13
CA PHE A 146 13.12 -11.43 6.45
C PHE A 146 14.16 -10.96 7.46
N ARG A 147 14.86 -11.91 8.08
CA ARG A 147 16.06 -11.60 8.86
C ARG A 147 17.23 -11.43 7.89
N GLN A 148 17.94 -10.33 7.98
CA GLN A 148 19.28 -10.21 7.43
C GLN A 148 20.27 -10.89 8.37
#